data_e566fef27d53ef53c0567011fb522cd5
#
_entry.id   e566fef27d53ef53c0567011fb522cd5
#
_cell.length_a   1.000
_cell.length_b   1.000
_cell.length_c   1.000
_cell.angle_alpha   90.00
_cell.angle_beta   90.00
_cell.angle_gamma   90.00
#
_symmetry.space_group_name_H-M   'P 1'
#
loop_
_entity.id
_entity.type
_entity.pdbx_description
1 polymer ?
#
loop_
_entity_poly.entity_id
_entity_poly.type
_entity_poly.pdbx_seq_one_letter_code
_entity_poly.pdbx_strand_id
1 'polypeptide(L)'
;LTEGRPQVAAVYCVPDSGFDEDALYRIAAAVEQNAAHPLARAIVSAAQARGLDIPAAQDAQTVVGAGITAEVEGVGLVKAGKAEFAELTLPKFSDGVWDIASIVAVSVDNKPIGAFALADALKADTAEAIGRLKKHGIDVYIMSGDNQGTVEYVAKQLGIAHAFGNMSPRDKAAEVQKLKAAGKTVAMVGDGINDAPALAAANVSFAMKGGADVAEHTASATLMQHSVNQLADALLVSQATLKNIKQNLFFAFFYNILGVPLAALGFLNPVIAGAAMAASSVSVLSNALRLKRVNIE
;
A
#
# COMPACT_ATOMS: atom_id res chain seq x y z
N LEU A 1 -2.30 -1.53 1.24
CA LEU A 1 -0.94 -1.40 0.71
C LEU A 1 -0.69 -2.36 -0.46
N THR A 2 -1.19 -3.60 -0.36
CA THR A 2 -1.07 -4.64 -1.38
C THR A 2 -2.34 -4.77 -2.22
N GLU A 3 -2.24 -5.46 -3.36
CA GLU A 3 -3.38 -5.66 -4.26
C GLU A 3 -4.32 -6.79 -3.82
N GLY A 4 -3.89 -7.66 -2.88
CA GLY A 4 -4.59 -8.88 -2.52
C GLY A 4 -4.60 -9.91 -3.66
N ARG A 5 -3.62 -9.81 -4.56
CA ARG A 5 -3.42 -10.72 -5.69
C ARG A 5 -1.98 -11.18 -5.72
N PRO A 6 -1.72 -12.49 -5.63
CA PRO A 6 -0.37 -13.01 -5.73
C PRO A 6 0.22 -12.71 -7.11
N GLN A 7 1.50 -12.35 -7.11
CA GLN A 7 2.33 -12.19 -8.31
C GLN A 7 3.66 -12.90 -8.09
N VAL A 8 4.36 -13.24 -9.17
CA VAL A 8 5.71 -13.79 -9.06
C VAL A 8 6.65 -12.70 -8.56
N ALA A 9 7.14 -12.87 -7.34
CA ALA A 9 8.05 -11.93 -6.68
C ALA A 9 9.52 -12.33 -6.88
N ALA A 10 9.83 -13.62 -6.98
CA ALA A 10 11.16 -14.11 -7.29
C ALA A 10 11.08 -15.47 -7.99
N VAL A 11 12.14 -15.80 -8.71
CA VAL A 11 12.30 -17.07 -9.46
C VAL A 11 13.64 -17.69 -9.08
N TYR A 12 13.65 -19.00 -8.92
CA TYR A 12 14.85 -19.79 -8.73
C TYR A 12 14.93 -20.88 -9.78
N CYS A 13 15.98 -20.88 -10.57
CA CYS A 13 16.30 -21.98 -11.49
C CYS A 13 17.35 -22.88 -10.85
N VAL A 14 17.13 -24.19 -10.87
CA VAL A 14 18.12 -25.16 -10.38
C VAL A 14 19.35 -25.08 -11.28
N PRO A 15 20.56 -24.85 -10.73
CA PRO A 15 21.79 -24.88 -11.53
C PRO A 15 21.95 -26.22 -12.27
N ASP A 16 22.47 -26.15 -13.48
CA ASP A 16 22.75 -27.30 -14.33
C ASP A 16 21.54 -28.21 -14.69
N SER A 17 20.31 -27.72 -14.46
CA SER A 17 19.07 -28.40 -14.84
C SER A 17 18.86 -28.47 -16.36
N GLY A 18 19.55 -27.63 -17.12
CA GLY A 18 19.37 -27.46 -18.56
C GLY A 18 18.19 -26.59 -18.96
N PHE A 19 17.49 -25.98 -17.99
CA PHE A 19 16.37 -25.05 -18.18
C PHE A 19 16.72 -23.66 -17.69
N ASP A 20 16.47 -22.65 -18.52
CA ASP A 20 16.56 -21.25 -18.14
C ASP A 20 15.24 -20.75 -17.53
N GLU A 21 15.24 -19.48 -17.13
CA GLU A 21 14.08 -18.84 -16.48
C GLU A 21 12.87 -18.83 -17.42
N ASP A 22 13.02 -18.53 -18.71
CA ASP A 22 11.92 -18.49 -19.66
C ASP A 22 11.35 -19.88 -19.93
N ALA A 23 12.19 -20.92 -19.98
CA ALA A 23 11.74 -22.29 -20.04
C ALA A 23 10.96 -22.71 -18.79
N LEU A 24 11.43 -22.31 -17.60
CA LEU A 24 10.73 -22.57 -16.35
C LEU A 24 9.33 -21.92 -16.35
N TYR A 25 9.20 -20.65 -16.79
CA TYR A 25 7.90 -19.98 -16.93
C TYR A 25 6.98 -20.70 -17.93
N ARG A 26 7.48 -21.08 -19.10
CA ARG A 26 6.71 -21.76 -20.14
C ARG A 26 6.15 -23.10 -19.67
N ILE A 27 7.00 -23.90 -19.05
CA ILE A 27 6.68 -25.24 -18.55
C ILE A 27 5.68 -25.16 -17.40
N ALA A 28 5.93 -24.29 -16.42
CA ALA A 28 5.02 -24.09 -15.30
C ALA A 28 3.66 -23.57 -15.76
N ALA A 29 3.63 -22.58 -16.65
CA ALA A 29 2.39 -22.03 -17.18
C ALA A 29 1.58 -23.07 -17.96
N ALA A 30 2.22 -23.96 -18.70
CA ALA A 30 1.55 -25.03 -19.43
C ALA A 30 0.72 -25.95 -18.52
N VAL A 31 1.26 -26.29 -17.36
CA VAL A 31 0.57 -27.16 -16.39
C VAL A 31 -0.46 -26.33 -15.59
N GLU A 32 -0.10 -25.14 -15.15
CA GLU A 32 -0.92 -24.28 -14.28
C GLU A 32 -2.13 -23.67 -15.00
N GLN A 33 -2.16 -23.60 -16.34
CA GLN A 33 -3.36 -23.22 -17.10
C GLN A 33 -4.59 -24.08 -16.76
N ASN A 34 -4.36 -25.32 -16.33
CA ASN A 34 -5.41 -26.27 -15.96
C ASN A 34 -5.85 -26.13 -14.49
N ALA A 35 -5.23 -25.27 -13.71
CA ALA A 35 -5.54 -25.07 -12.30
C ALA A 35 -6.34 -23.78 -12.07
N ALA A 36 -7.39 -23.85 -11.23
CA ALA A 36 -8.21 -22.69 -10.87
C ALA A 36 -7.63 -21.84 -9.72
N HIS A 37 -6.44 -22.17 -9.22
CA HIS A 37 -5.85 -21.55 -8.05
C HIS A 37 -5.27 -20.15 -8.37
N PRO A 38 -5.36 -19.15 -7.45
CA PRO A 38 -4.79 -17.81 -7.67
C PRO A 38 -3.29 -17.80 -7.98
N LEU A 39 -2.49 -18.71 -7.36
CA LEU A 39 -1.06 -18.84 -7.63
C LEU A 39 -0.79 -19.31 -9.06
N ALA A 40 -1.59 -20.26 -9.57
CA ALA A 40 -1.51 -20.72 -10.94
C ALA A 40 -1.73 -19.58 -11.94
N ARG A 41 -2.78 -18.79 -11.72
CA ARG A 41 -3.06 -17.62 -12.57
C ARG A 41 -1.94 -16.59 -12.55
N ALA A 42 -1.27 -16.41 -11.42
CA ALA A 42 -0.13 -15.49 -11.32
C ALA A 42 1.04 -15.95 -12.22
N ILE A 43 1.38 -17.25 -12.22
CA ILE A 43 2.44 -17.81 -13.06
C ILE A 43 2.08 -17.69 -14.54
N VAL A 44 0.85 -18.09 -14.92
CA VAL A 44 0.38 -18.00 -16.30
C VAL A 44 0.40 -16.54 -16.80
N SER A 45 -0.11 -15.59 -16.00
CA SER A 45 -0.10 -14.18 -16.35
C SER A 45 1.32 -13.63 -16.51
N ALA A 46 2.26 -14.07 -15.68
CA ALA A 46 3.66 -13.65 -15.77
C ALA A 46 4.33 -14.20 -17.04
N ALA A 47 4.06 -15.44 -17.42
CA ALA A 47 4.55 -16.03 -18.68
C ALA A 47 3.98 -15.29 -19.90
N GLN A 48 2.69 -14.98 -19.89
CA GLN A 48 2.03 -14.22 -20.96
C GLN A 48 2.57 -12.78 -21.08
N ALA A 49 2.81 -12.11 -19.96
CA ALA A 49 3.38 -10.77 -19.94
C ALA A 49 4.82 -10.71 -20.52
N ARG A 50 5.55 -11.83 -20.43
CA ARG A 50 6.87 -11.99 -21.06
C ARG A 50 6.76 -12.31 -22.57
N GLY A 51 5.56 -12.51 -23.10
CA GLY A 51 5.36 -12.90 -24.51
C GLY A 51 5.82 -14.33 -24.83
N LEU A 52 5.88 -15.21 -23.84
CA LEU A 52 6.34 -16.58 -24.01
C LEU A 52 5.26 -17.45 -24.66
N ASP A 53 5.67 -18.29 -25.61
CA ASP A 53 4.81 -19.30 -26.20
C ASP A 53 4.66 -20.47 -25.22
N ILE A 54 3.42 -20.71 -24.75
CA ILE A 54 3.13 -21.70 -23.72
C ILE A 54 2.75 -23.01 -24.41
N PRO A 55 3.51 -24.12 -24.21
CA PRO A 55 3.23 -25.40 -24.86
C PRO A 55 1.90 -25.99 -24.37
N ALA A 56 1.36 -26.94 -25.18
CA ALA A 56 0.17 -27.68 -24.79
C ALA A 56 0.49 -28.67 -23.66
N ALA A 57 -0.44 -28.80 -22.72
CA ALA A 57 -0.38 -29.79 -21.66
C ALA A 57 -1.60 -30.72 -21.74
N GLN A 58 -1.37 -32.02 -21.58
CA GLN A 58 -2.37 -33.09 -21.62
C GLN A 58 -2.39 -33.86 -20.31
N ASP A 59 -3.45 -34.58 -20.06
CA ASP A 59 -3.60 -35.47 -18.90
C ASP A 59 -3.36 -34.78 -17.54
N ALA A 60 -3.80 -33.52 -17.42
CA ALA A 60 -3.64 -32.74 -16.21
C ALA A 60 -4.42 -33.37 -15.04
N GLN A 61 -3.72 -33.64 -13.93
CA GLN A 61 -4.27 -34.26 -12.73
C GLN A 61 -3.89 -33.42 -11.51
N THR A 62 -4.90 -32.98 -10.77
CA THR A 62 -4.68 -32.25 -9.50
C THR A 62 -4.48 -33.24 -8.36
N VAL A 63 -3.36 -33.13 -7.65
CA VAL A 63 -3.07 -33.87 -6.42
C VAL A 63 -3.42 -32.99 -5.24
N VAL A 64 -4.51 -33.33 -4.55
CA VAL A 64 -5.06 -32.50 -3.46
C VAL A 64 -4.01 -32.24 -2.39
N GLY A 65 -3.80 -30.95 -2.08
CA GLY A 65 -2.85 -30.52 -1.07
C GLY A 65 -1.38 -30.56 -1.47
N ALA A 66 -1.03 -31.03 -2.67
CA ALA A 66 0.34 -31.12 -3.18
C ALA A 66 0.60 -30.22 -4.39
N GLY A 67 -0.20 -30.37 -5.46
CA GLY A 67 0.02 -29.63 -6.71
C GLY A 67 -0.75 -30.21 -7.88
N ILE A 68 -0.20 -30.05 -9.07
CA ILE A 68 -0.75 -30.52 -10.33
C ILE A 68 0.35 -31.26 -11.16
N THR A 69 -0.03 -32.29 -11.90
CA THR A 69 0.82 -32.94 -12.86
C THR A 69 0.21 -32.88 -14.25
N ALA A 70 1.01 -32.80 -15.30
CA ALA A 70 0.56 -32.94 -16.68
C ALA A 70 1.71 -33.37 -17.59
N GLU A 71 1.38 -33.99 -18.69
CA GLU A 71 2.31 -34.21 -19.82
C GLU A 71 2.40 -32.96 -20.66
N VAL A 72 3.58 -32.35 -20.76
CA VAL A 72 3.84 -31.15 -21.55
C VAL A 72 4.53 -31.48 -22.84
N GLU A 73 3.96 -31.03 -23.95
CA GLU A 73 4.47 -31.36 -25.29
C GLU A 73 5.93 -30.92 -25.47
N GLY A 74 6.78 -31.88 -25.89
CA GLY A 74 8.22 -31.65 -26.10
C GLY A 74 9.05 -31.54 -24.83
N VAL A 75 8.46 -31.76 -23.64
CA VAL A 75 9.13 -31.64 -22.34
C VAL A 75 9.09 -32.96 -21.56
N GLY A 76 7.90 -33.56 -21.39
CA GLY A 76 7.66 -34.78 -20.62
C GLY A 76 6.71 -34.54 -19.44
N LEU A 77 6.75 -35.40 -18.43
CA LEU A 77 5.90 -35.34 -17.26
C LEU A 77 6.35 -34.20 -16.34
N VAL A 78 5.48 -33.20 -16.16
CA VAL A 78 5.75 -32.03 -15.31
C VAL A 78 4.92 -32.12 -14.03
N LYS A 79 5.54 -31.79 -12.90
CA LYS A 79 4.87 -31.54 -11.62
C LYS A 79 5.06 -30.07 -11.23
N ALA A 80 3.99 -29.40 -10.84
CA ALA A 80 4.04 -28.06 -10.28
C ALA A 80 3.28 -28.03 -8.94
N GLY A 81 3.88 -27.45 -7.88
CA GLY A 81 3.24 -27.42 -6.57
C GLY A 81 4.21 -27.23 -5.40
N LYS A 82 3.92 -27.88 -4.27
CA LYS A 82 4.80 -27.82 -3.09
C LYS A 82 6.20 -28.32 -3.40
N ALA A 83 7.20 -27.77 -2.71
CA ALA A 83 8.59 -28.12 -2.90
C ALA A 83 8.84 -29.64 -2.75
N GLU A 84 8.21 -30.28 -1.76
CA GLU A 84 8.29 -31.72 -1.52
C GLU A 84 7.66 -32.53 -2.68
N PHE A 85 6.58 -32.02 -3.28
CA PHE A 85 5.91 -32.69 -4.42
C PHE A 85 6.74 -32.65 -5.69
N ALA A 86 7.48 -31.59 -5.92
CA ALA A 86 8.42 -31.44 -7.04
C ALA A 86 9.83 -31.95 -6.70
N GLU A 87 10.02 -32.56 -5.54
CA GLU A 87 11.29 -33.09 -5.05
C GLU A 87 12.42 -32.04 -4.99
N LEU A 88 12.03 -30.75 -4.77
CA LEU A 88 12.97 -29.63 -4.72
C LEU A 88 13.35 -29.30 -3.28
N THR A 89 14.64 -29.25 -3.01
CA THR A 89 15.18 -28.61 -1.80
C THR A 89 15.66 -27.22 -2.15
N LEU A 90 15.02 -26.19 -1.59
CA LEU A 90 15.39 -24.80 -1.82
C LEU A 90 16.67 -24.46 -1.06
N PRO A 91 17.61 -23.71 -1.65
CA PRO A 91 18.73 -23.13 -0.94
C PRO A 91 18.25 -22.02 -0.01
N LYS A 92 19.12 -21.56 0.90
CA LYS A 92 18.85 -20.36 1.69
C LYS A 92 19.08 -19.11 0.83
N PHE A 93 18.07 -18.27 0.74
CA PHE A 93 18.12 -16.99 0.04
C PHE A 93 18.35 -15.83 1.02
N SER A 94 18.95 -14.75 0.54
CA SER A 94 19.27 -13.57 1.35
C SER A 94 18.22 -12.45 1.27
N ASP A 95 17.29 -12.52 0.33
CA ASP A 95 16.32 -11.47 0.04
C ASP A 95 15.06 -11.51 0.92
N GLY A 96 14.88 -12.58 1.68
CA GLY A 96 13.76 -12.76 2.62
C GLY A 96 12.40 -13.00 1.98
N VAL A 97 12.26 -12.86 0.66
CA VAL A 97 10.97 -13.11 -0.02
C VAL A 97 10.60 -14.58 0.03
N TRP A 98 11.58 -15.47 -0.07
CA TRP A 98 11.40 -16.91 -0.01
C TRP A 98 10.90 -17.43 1.34
N ASP A 99 11.13 -16.68 2.41
CA ASP A 99 10.68 -17.03 3.76
C ASP A 99 9.20 -16.72 4.01
N ILE A 100 8.61 -15.82 3.19
CA ILE A 100 7.26 -15.32 3.38
C ILE A 100 6.30 -15.65 2.23
N ALA A 101 6.84 -15.96 1.05
CA ALA A 101 6.08 -16.22 -0.16
C ALA A 101 5.44 -17.62 -0.18
N SER A 102 4.38 -17.75 -0.95
CA SER A 102 3.90 -19.07 -1.36
C SER A 102 4.81 -19.62 -2.43
N ILE A 103 5.35 -20.82 -2.20
CA ILE A 103 6.28 -21.46 -3.13
C ILE A 103 5.53 -22.39 -4.07
N VAL A 104 5.80 -22.27 -5.36
CA VAL A 104 5.43 -23.25 -6.39
C VAL A 104 6.72 -23.77 -7.04
N ALA A 105 7.08 -24.98 -6.72
CA ALA A 105 8.22 -25.67 -7.28
C ALA A 105 7.80 -26.49 -8.52
N VAL A 106 8.73 -26.65 -9.45
CA VAL A 106 8.50 -27.33 -10.74
C VAL A 106 9.55 -28.39 -10.97
N SER A 107 9.12 -29.56 -11.40
CA SER A 107 10.00 -30.63 -11.86
C SER A 107 9.55 -31.22 -13.19
N VAL A 108 10.52 -31.74 -13.96
CA VAL A 108 10.33 -32.46 -15.21
C VAL A 108 10.91 -33.89 -15.04
N ASP A 109 10.12 -34.93 -15.33
CA ASP A 109 10.49 -36.31 -15.14
C ASP A 109 11.10 -36.59 -13.76
N ASN A 110 10.48 -36.08 -12.72
CA ASN A 110 10.90 -36.11 -11.31
C ASN A 110 12.26 -35.43 -11.02
N LYS A 111 12.78 -34.61 -11.93
CA LYS A 111 13.98 -33.80 -11.68
C LYS A 111 13.56 -32.34 -11.46
N PRO A 112 13.87 -31.74 -10.32
CA PRO A 112 13.52 -30.35 -10.05
C PRO A 112 14.26 -29.44 -11.03
N ILE A 113 13.52 -28.47 -11.60
CA ILE A 113 14.06 -27.48 -12.54
C ILE A 113 14.04 -26.06 -11.96
N GLY A 114 13.17 -25.77 -10.98
CA GLY A 114 13.12 -24.47 -10.36
C GLY A 114 11.89 -24.26 -9.48
N ALA A 115 11.73 -23.02 -9.01
CA ALA A 115 10.59 -22.60 -8.21
C ALA A 115 10.26 -21.13 -8.41
N PHE A 116 9.01 -20.78 -8.12
CA PHE A 116 8.49 -19.43 -8.03
C PHE A 116 8.16 -19.11 -6.60
N ALA A 117 8.57 -17.94 -6.14
CA ALA A 117 8.09 -17.31 -4.92
C ALA A 117 6.96 -16.34 -5.28
N LEU A 118 5.75 -16.57 -4.77
CA LEU A 118 4.59 -15.77 -5.06
C LEU A 118 4.17 -15.01 -3.79
N ALA A 119 4.10 -13.69 -3.90
CA ALA A 119 3.69 -12.80 -2.83
C ALA A 119 2.71 -11.75 -3.36
N ASP A 120 1.96 -11.13 -2.46
CA ASP A 120 1.07 -10.04 -2.84
C ASP A 120 1.87 -8.83 -3.33
N ALA A 121 1.50 -8.33 -4.51
CA ALA A 121 2.11 -7.14 -5.05
C ALA A 121 1.71 -5.88 -4.26
N LEU A 122 2.65 -4.97 -4.10
CA LEU A 122 2.34 -3.61 -3.66
C LEU A 122 1.53 -2.88 -4.73
N LYS A 123 0.55 -2.08 -4.33
CA LYS A 123 -0.13 -1.18 -5.27
C LYS A 123 0.89 -0.19 -5.84
N ALA A 124 0.78 0.08 -7.13
CA ALA A 124 1.76 0.90 -7.86
C ALA A 124 1.99 2.30 -7.25
N ASP A 125 0.94 2.89 -6.65
CA ASP A 125 0.97 4.21 -6.05
C ASP A 125 1.45 4.24 -4.58
N THR A 126 1.61 3.07 -3.94
CA THR A 126 1.90 3.00 -2.49
C THR A 126 3.27 3.59 -2.15
N ALA A 127 4.31 3.24 -2.92
CA ALA A 127 5.67 3.72 -2.65
C ALA A 127 5.78 5.25 -2.79
N GLU A 128 5.15 5.81 -3.81
CA GLU A 128 5.08 7.25 -4.03
C GLU A 128 4.35 7.95 -2.88
N ALA A 129 3.16 7.47 -2.51
CA ALA A 129 2.37 8.03 -1.42
C ALA A 129 3.13 8.04 -0.08
N ILE A 130 3.80 6.93 0.26
CA ILE A 130 4.63 6.84 1.46
C ILE A 130 5.81 7.82 1.40
N GLY A 131 6.45 7.96 0.24
CA GLY A 131 7.52 8.95 0.02
C GLY A 131 7.04 10.38 0.26
N ARG A 132 5.86 10.74 -0.26
CA ARG A 132 5.23 12.06 -0.05
C ARG A 132 4.92 12.33 1.43
N LEU A 133 4.33 11.35 2.13
CA LEU A 133 4.06 11.49 3.57
C LEU A 133 5.34 11.73 4.38
N LYS A 134 6.38 10.95 4.12
CA LYS A 134 7.69 11.10 4.79
C LYS A 134 8.35 12.44 4.51
N LYS A 135 8.33 12.92 3.27
CA LYS A 135 8.84 14.23 2.86
C LYS A 135 8.20 15.38 3.66
N HIS A 136 6.95 15.19 4.10
CA HIS A 136 6.21 16.15 4.93
C HIS A 136 6.33 15.88 6.44
N GLY A 137 7.28 15.06 6.86
CA GLY A 137 7.56 14.80 8.28
C GLY A 137 6.53 13.90 8.97
N ILE A 138 5.78 13.09 8.20
CA ILE A 138 4.80 12.15 8.74
C ILE A 138 5.49 10.80 8.92
N ASP A 139 5.55 10.31 10.16
CA ASP A 139 5.99 8.97 10.49
C ASP A 139 4.94 7.95 10.06
N VAL A 140 5.34 6.94 9.30
CA VAL A 140 4.43 5.90 8.82
C VAL A 140 4.64 4.60 9.58
N TYR A 141 3.54 3.99 10.00
CA TYR A 141 3.48 2.73 10.74
C TYR A 141 2.65 1.72 9.96
N ILE A 142 3.10 0.47 9.89
CA ILE A 142 2.31 -0.66 9.41
C ILE A 142 1.88 -1.51 10.60
N MET A 143 0.57 -1.78 10.71
CA MET A 143 -0.03 -2.65 11.71
C MET A 143 -0.93 -3.66 11.00
N SER A 144 -0.52 -4.93 10.93
CA SER A 144 -1.24 -5.99 10.24
C SER A 144 -1.48 -7.21 11.10
N GLY A 145 -2.56 -7.96 10.79
CA GLY A 145 -2.78 -9.30 11.33
C GLY A 145 -1.91 -10.37 10.67
N ASP A 146 -1.25 -10.06 9.55
CA ASP A 146 -0.34 -10.96 8.85
C ASP A 146 0.88 -11.28 9.70
N ASN A 147 1.61 -12.35 9.35
CA ASN A 147 2.82 -12.71 10.07
C ASN A 147 3.88 -11.59 10.02
N GLN A 148 4.71 -11.51 11.05
CA GLN A 148 5.70 -10.44 11.22
C GLN A 148 6.68 -10.36 10.04
N GLY A 149 7.12 -11.50 9.50
CA GLY A 149 8.07 -11.54 8.36
C GLY A 149 7.49 -10.89 7.10
N THR A 150 6.22 -11.18 6.78
CA THR A 150 5.52 -10.56 5.64
C THR A 150 5.42 -9.03 5.81
N VAL A 151 5.07 -8.58 7.02
CA VAL A 151 4.93 -7.15 7.31
C VAL A 151 6.28 -6.43 7.25
N GLU A 152 7.34 -7.03 7.76
CA GLU A 152 8.71 -6.51 7.67
C GLU A 152 9.22 -6.43 6.23
N TYR A 153 8.93 -7.44 5.41
CA TYR A 153 9.27 -7.44 3.99
C TYR A 153 8.63 -6.26 3.26
N VAL A 154 7.31 -6.07 3.43
CA VAL A 154 6.57 -4.93 2.87
C VAL A 154 7.13 -3.60 3.37
N ALA A 155 7.39 -3.50 4.67
CA ALA A 155 7.93 -2.30 5.30
C ALA A 155 9.31 -1.94 4.74
N LYS A 156 10.18 -2.94 4.53
CA LYS A 156 11.52 -2.76 3.94
C LYS A 156 11.43 -2.22 2.51
N GLN A 157 10.53 -2.76 1.69
CA GLN A 157 10.31 -2.26 0.32
C GLN A 157 9.84 -0.81 0.29
N LEU A 158 9.00 -0.40 1.25
CA LEU A 158 8.47 0.96 1.39
C LEU A 158 9.37 1.87 2.23
N GLY A 159 10.49 1.35 2.74
CA GLY A 159 11.40 2.05 3.64
C GLY A 159 10.71 2.48 4.96
N ILE A 160 9.70 1.77 5.45
CA ILE A 160 8.98 2.06 6.69
C ILE A 160 9.72 1.43 7.86
N ALA A 161 10.02 2.23 8.90
CA ALA A 161 10.80 1.75 10.06
C ALA A 161 9.94 1.02 11.11
N HIS A 162 8.64 1.30 11.14
CA HIS A 162 7.73 0.78 12.16
C HIS A 162 6.76 -0.23 11.55
N ALA A 163 6.99 -1.51 11.78
CA ALA A 163 6.25 -2.62 11.18
C ALA A 163 5.88 -3.64 12.25
N PHE A 164 4.58 -3.85 12.46
CA PHE A 164 4.01 -4.72 13.46
C PHE A 164 3.08 -5.74 12.81
N GLY A 165 3.48 -6.99 12.83
CA GLY A 165 2.70 -8.13 12.38
C GLY A 165 2.01 -8.86 13.54
N ASN A 166 1.22 -9.88 13.21
CA ASN A 166 0.46 -10.71 14.16
C ASN A 166 -0.44 -9.90 15.12
N MET A 167 -0.86 -8.70 14.73
CA MET A 167 -1.65 -7.82 15.59
C MET A 167 -3.13 -8.17 15.57
N SER A 168 -3.71 -8.37 16.75
CA SER A 168 -5.16 -8.41 16.90
C SER A 168 -5.77 -7.00 16.77
N PRO A 169 -7.10 -6.88 16.56
CA PRO A 169 -7.80 -5.60 16.58
C PRO A 169 -7.56 -4.77 17.85
N ARG A 170 -7.43 -5.45 18.99
CA ARG A 170 -7.14 -4.82 20.31
C ARG A 170 -5.72 -4.29 20.37
N ASP A 171 -4.75 -5.03 19.83
CA ASP A 171 -3.34 -4.63 19.82
C ASP A 171 -3.15 -3.39 18.94
N LYS A 172 -3.80 -3.32 17.77
CA LYS A 172 -3.79 -2.14 16.92
C LYS A 172 -4.35 -0.91 17.65
N ALA A 173 -5.48 -1.06 18.34
CA ALA A 173 -6.07 0.03 19.10
C ALA A 173 -5.18 0.47 20.28
N ALA A 174 -4.54 -0.48 20.98
CA ALA A 174 -3.61 -0.20 22.07
C ALA A 174 -2.37 0.57 21.58
N GLU A 175 -1.80 0.20 20.42
CA GLU A 175 -0.65 0.91 19.86
C GLU A 175 -1.02 2.34 19.44
N VAL A 176 -2.20 2.56 18.84
CA VAL A 176 -2.73 3.89 18.57
C VAL A 176 -2.84 4.72 19.84
N GLN A 177 -3.39 4.15 20.92
CA GLN A 177 -3.51 4.86 22.20
C GLN A 177 -2.14 5.19 22.81
N LYS A 178 -1.17 4.29 22.72
CA LYS A 178 0.21 4.50 23.16
C LYS A 178 0.88 5.65 22.42
N LEU A 179 0.73 5.73 21.11
CA LEU A 179 1.24 6.82 20.29
C LEU A 179 0.61 8.17 20.70
N LYS A 180 -0.70 8.18 20.95
CA LYS A 180 -1.41 9.38 21.46
C LYS A 180 -0.93 9.78 22.86
N ALA A 181 -0.74 8.83 23.76
CA ALA A 181 -0.21 9.10 25.09
C ALA A 181 1.22 9.66 25.06
N ALA A 182 2.00 9.30 24.03
CA ALA A 182 3.31 9.90 23.75
C ALA A 182 3.24 11.29 23.11
N GLY A 183 2.05 11.90 23.00
CA GLY A 183 1.84 13.24 22.46
C GLY A 183 1.80 13.31 20.93
N LYS A 184 1.75 12.17 20.22
CA LYS A 184 1.64 12.15 18.75
C LYS A 184 0.18 12.33 18.31
N THR A 185 -0.01 13.05 17.21
CA THR A 185 -1.29 13.10 16.51
C THR A 185 -1.34 11.94 15.53
N VAL A 186 -2.28 11.02 15.70
CA VAL A 186 -2.37 9.77 14.96
C VAL A 186 -3.52 9.82 13.96
N ALA A 187 -3.19 9.59 12.68
CA ALA A 187 -4.14 9.25 11.63
C ALA A 187 -4.14 7.73 11.41
N MET A 188 -5.30 7.08 11.52
CA MET A 188 -5.45 5.64 11.25
C MET A 188 -6.16 5.43 9.93
N VAL A 189 -5.67 4.46 9.15
CA VAL A 189 -6.30 4.02 7.89
C VAL A 189 -6.57 2.53 7.96
N GLY A 190 -7.77 2.12 7.63
CA GLY A 190 -8.18 0.72 7.62
C GLY A 190 -9.31 0.45 6.63
N ASP A 191 -9.51 -0.81 6.31
CA ASP A 191 -10.53 -1.26 5.35
C ASP A 191 -11.42 -2.39 5.89
N GLY A 192 -11.07 -2.96 7.03
CA GLY A 192 -11.73 -4.13 7.60
C GLY A 192 -12.47 -3.88 8.93
N ILE A 193 -13.34 -4.82 9.28
CA ILE A 193 -14.02 -4.86 10.60
C ILE A 193 -12.99 -4.88 11.73
N ASN A 194 -11.86 -5.54 11.50
CA ASN A 194 -10.77 -5.67 12.46
C ASN A 194 -10.05 -4.35 12.76
N ASP A 195 -10.22 -3.32 11.92
CA ASP A 195 -9.60 -2.02 12.11
C ASP A 195 -10.50 -1.03 12.87
N ALA A 196 -11.80 -1.32 13.00
CA ALA A 196 -12.75 -0.42 13.65
C ALA A 196 -12.33 0.05 15.06
N PRO A 197 -11.80 -0.79 15.96
CA PRO A 197 -11.32 -0.32 17.27
C PRO A 197 -10.15 0.65 17.17
N ALA A 198 -9.22 0.45 16.23
CA ALA A 198 -8.08 1.33 16.00
C ALA A 198 -8.49 2.64 15.32
N LEU A 199 -9.45 2.59 14.36
CA LEU A 199 -10.04 3.76 13.73
C LEU A 199 -10.73 4.66 14.77
N ALA A 200 -11.50 4.07 15.69
CA ALA A 200 -12.16 4.79 16.77
C ALA A 200 -11.17 5.41 17.78
N ALA A 201 -10.02 4.76 18.00
CA ALA A 201 -8.99 5.21 18.95
C ALA A 201 -8.16 6.40 18.41
N ALA A 202 -8.06 6.59 17.11
CA ALA A 202 -7.21 7.59 16.46
C ALA A 202 -7.73 9.04 16.65
N ASN A 203 -6.87 10.04 16.38
CA ASN A 203 -7.28 11.44 16.35
C ASN A 203 -8.10 11.76 15.09
N VAL A 204 -7.72 11.16 13.97
CA VAL A 204 -8.47 11.18 12.72
C VAL A 204 -8.37 9.79 12.09
N SER A 205 -9.42 9.34 11.43
CA SER A 205 -9.46 8.02 10.83
C SER A 205 -10.05 8.06 9.43
N PHE A 206 -9.51 7.19 8.57
CA PHE A 206 -9.92 7.05 7.19
C PHE A 206 -10.27 5.59 6.90
N ALA A 207 -11.46 5.35 6.37
CA ALA A 207 -11.83 4.07 5.79
C ALA A 207 -11.61 4.08 4.29
N MET A 208 -11.25 2.93 3.72
CA MET A 208 -11.22 2.74 2.27
C MET A 208 -12.62 2.38 1.78
N LYS A 209 -13.11 3.05 0.72
CA LYS A 209 -14.41 2.73 0.12
C LYS A 209 -14.46 1.27 -0.33
N GLY A 210 -15.59 0.58 -0.04
CA GLY A 210 -15.74 -0.85 -0.33
C GLY A 210 -15.06 -1.76 0.68
N GLY A 211 -14.54 -1.21 1.77
CA GLY A 211 -14.23 -1.95 2.99
C GLY A 211 -15.49 -2.42 3.71
N ALA A 212 -15.34 -2.92 4.93
CA ALA A 212 -16.49 -3.30 5.73
C ALA A 212 -17.31 -2.07 6.16
N ASP A 213 -18.64 -2.15 6.10
CA ASP A 213 -19.57 -1.08 6.50
C ASP A 213 -19.23 -0.51 7.89
N VAL A 214 -18.84 -1.37 8.83
CA VAL A 214 -18.44 -0.96 10.19
C VAL A 214 -17.23 -0.04 10.18
N ALA A 215 -16.25 -0.26 9.31
CA ALA A 215 -15.08 0.61 9.18
C ALA A 215 -15.49 1.97 8.58
N GLU A 216 -16.34 1.97 7.55
CA GLU A 216 -16.84 3.21 6.93
C GLU A 216 -17.65 4.07 7.91
N HIS A 217 -18.49 3.44 8.76
CA HIS A 217 -19.27 4.15 9.78
C HIS A 217 -18.44 4.62 10.99
N THR A 218 -17.29 4.00 11.26
CA THR A 218 -16.44 4.34 12.40
C THR A 218 -15.42 5.42 12.04
N ALA A 219 -15.03 5.52 10.78
CA ALA A 219 -14.01 6.45 10.32
C ALA A 219 -14.50 7.90 10.26
N SER A 220 -13.58 8.85 10.47
CA SER A 220 -13.84 10.29 10.33
C SER A 220 -14.11 10.70 8.89
N ALA A 221 -13.55 9.99 7.92
CA ALA A 221 -13.73 10.20 6.50
C ALA A 221 -13.56 8.88 5.72
N THR A 222 -14.20 8.79 4.54
CA THR A 222 -14.05 7.64 3.64
C THR A 222 -13.29 8.07 2.38
N LEU A 223 -12.22 7.35 2.06
CA LEU A 223 -11.46 7.53 0.83
C LEU A 223 -12.21 6.84 -0.31
N MET A 224 -12.56 7.60 -1.35
CA MET A 224 -13.41 7.12 -2.46
C MET A 224 -12.69 6.19 -3.43
N GLN A 225 -11.37 6.12 -3.37
CA GLN A 225 -10.52 5.22 -4.16
C GLN A 225 -9.68 4.36 -3.22
N HIS A 226 -9.35 3.14 -3.64
CA HIS A 226 -8.43 2.26 -2.93
C HIS A 226 -6.96 2.66 -3.15
N SER A 227 -6.65 3.95 -2.95
CA SER A 227 -5.35 4.56 -3.23
C SER A 227 -4.78 5.23 -1.98
N VAL A 228 -3.52 4.91 -1.67
CA VAL A 228 -2.78 5.56 -0.57
C VAL A 228 -2.41 7.00 -0.95
N ASN A 229 -2.30 7.32 -2.23
CA ASN A 229 -2.11 8.70 -2.70
C ASN A 229 -3.27 9.60 -2.28
N GLN A 230 -4.52 9.12 -2.34
CA GLN A 230 -5.67 9.90 -1.89
C GLN A 230 -5.59 10.25 -0.40
N LEU A 231 -5.03 9.36 0.43
CA LEU A 231 -4.75 9.67 1.83
C LEU A 231 -3.69 10.77 1.95
N ALA A 232 -2.58 10.65 1.22
CA ALA A 232 -1.53 11.68 1.21
C ALA A 232 -2.12 13.03 0.78
N ASP A 233 -2.91 13.07 -0.30
CA ASP A 233 -3.59 14.29 -0.75
C ASP A 233 -4.49 14.89 0.32
N ALA A 234 -5.32 14.09 0.98
CA ALA A 234 -6.23 14.55 2.04
C ALA A 234 -5.47 15.19 3.21
N LEU A 235 -4.37 14.58 3.65
CA LEU A 235 -3.54 15.10 4.75
C LEU A 235 -2.82 16.39 4.34
N LEU A 236 -2.23 16.43 3.15
CA LEU A 236 -1.48 17.60 2.67
C LEU A 236 -2.40 18.80 2.37
N VAL A 237 -3.57 18.55 1.75
CA VAL A 237 -4.59 19.59 1.56
C VAL A 237 -5.10 20.13 2.88
N SER A 238 -5.31 19.27 3.89
CA SER A 238 -5.71 19.69 5.23
C SER A 238 -4.67 20.60 5.87
N GLN A 239 -3.37 20.25 5.79
CA GLN A 239 -2.28 21.10 6.31
C GLN A 239 -2.21 22.45 5.60
N ALA A 240 -2.31 22.46 4.26
CA ALA A 240 -2.31 23.68 3.47
C ALA A 240 -3.51 24.57 3.81
N THR A 241 -4.69 23.97 4.01
CA THR A 241 -5.92 24.68 4.41
C THR A 241 -5.77 25.31 5.77
N LEU A 242 -5.27 24.59 6.77
CA LEU A 242 -5.03 25.13 8.12
C LEU A 242 -4.02 26.28 8.09
N LYS A 243 -2.96 26.18 7.30
CA LYS A 243 -1.99 27.26 7.11
C LYS A 243 -2.66 28.49 6.50
N ASN A 244 -3.49 28.30 5.48
CA ASN A 244 -4.22 29.38 4.82
C ASN A 244 -5.22 30.07 5.79
N ILE A 245 -5.96 29.28 6.59
CA ILE A 245 -6.87 29.81 7.61
C ILE A 245 -6.11 30.67 8.63
N LYS A 246 -4.95 30.19 9.14
CA LYS A 246 -4.13 30.97 10.07
C LYS A 246 -3.63 32.29 9.46
N GLN A 247 -3.24 32.27 8.19
CA GLN A 247 -2.82 33.48 7.47
C GLN A 247 -3.99 34.45 7.28
N ASN A 248 -5.17 33.96 6.90
CA ASN A 248 -6.36 34.79 6.75
C ASN A 248 -6.75 35.44 8.07
N LEU A 249 -6.70 34.68 9.16
CA LEU A 249 -6.99 35.20 10.50
C LEU A 249 -5.98 36.28 10.92
N PHE A 250 -4.69 36.04 10.62
CA PHE A 250 -3.65 37.03 10.84
C PHE A 250 -3.96 38.35 10.09
N PHE A 251 -4.26 38.30 8.78
CA PHE A 251 -4.61 39.49 8.02
C PHE A 251 -5.84 40.18 8.57
N ALA A 252 -6.89 39.45 8.92
CA ALA A 252 -8.10 40.00 9.48
C ALA A 252 -7.86 40.74 10.81
N PHE A 253 -7.04 40.18 11.70
CA PHE A 253 -6.72 40.83 12.98
C PHE A 253 -5.71 41.98 12.84
N PHE A 254 -4.73 41.85 11.94
CA PHE A 254 -3.69 42.85 11.78
C PHE A 254 -4.21 44.22 11.47
N TYR A 255 -5.15 44.31 10.52
CA TYR A 255 -5.79 45.62 10.19
C TYR A 255 -6.58 46.18 11.35
N ASN A 256 -7.24 45.36 12.15
CA ASN A 256 -8.00 45.81 13.32
C ASN A 256 -7.09 46.25 14.47
N ILE A 257 -6.00 45.52 14.75
CA ILE A 257 -5.02 45.85 15.79
C ILE A 257 -4.35 47.19 15.51
N LEU A 258 -4.09 47.51 14.25
CA LEU A 258 -3.54 48.83 13.87
C LEU A 258 -4.63 49.92 13.82
N GLY A 259 -5.79 49.59 13.27
CA GLY A 259 -6.85 50.57 13.03
C GLY A 259 -7.52 51.10 14.32
N VAL A 260 -7.78 50.21 15.28
CA VAL A 260 -8.50 50.60 16.52
C VAL A 260 -7.72 51.61 17.36
N PRO A 261 -6.41 51.50 17.66
CA PRO A 261 -5.64 52.50 18.36
C PRO A 261 -5.54 53.82 17.59
N LEU A 262 -5.33 53.77 16.27
CA LEU A 262 -5.27 54.97 15.43
C LEU A 262 -6.59 55.75 15.44
N ALA A 263 -7.72 55.04 15.43
CA ALA A 263 -9.04 55.65 15.55
C ALA A 263 -9.25 56.29 16.93
N ALA A 264 -8.84 55.57 17.99
CA ALA A 264 -8.97 56.08 19.37
C ALA A 264 -8.14 57.36 19.63
N LEU A 265 -7.00 57.46 18.94
CA LEU A 265 -6.12 58.66 19.01
C LEU A 265 -6.55 59.78 18.07
N GLY A 266 -7.65 59.63 17.33
CA GLY A 266 -8.15 60.62 16.39
C GLY A 266 -7.40 60.75 15.07
N PHE A 267 -6.47 59.81 14.78
CA PHE A 267 -5.67 59.83 13.55
C PHE A 267 -6.36 59.12 12.35
N LEU A 268 -7.54 58.53 12.55
CA LEU A 268 -8.22 57.78 11.50
C LEU A 268 -9.32 58.60 10.82
N ASN A 269 -9.07 58.98 9.58
CA ASN A 269 -10.10 59.56 8.70
C ASN A 269 -11.03 58.43 8.22
N PRO A 270 -12.37 58.62 8.11
CA PRO A 270 -13.33 57.65 7.62
C PRO A 270 -12.95 57.02 6.24
N VAL A 271 -12.33 57.79 5.35
CA VAL A 271 -11.88 57.32 4.06
C VAL A 271 -10.73 56.30 4.21
N ILE A 272 -9.77 56.59 5.11
CA ILE A 272 -8.65 55.68 5.39
C ILE A 272 -9.16 54.40 6.08
N ALA A 273 -10.12 54.50 6.98
CA ALA A 273 -10.74 53.34 7.62
C ALA A 273 -11.46 52.46 6.60
N GLY A 274 -12.22 53.03 5.68
CA GLY A 274 -12.88 52.30 4.61
C GLY A 274 -11.87 51.60 3.65
N ALA A 275 -10.79 52.31 3.30
CA ALA A 275 -9.73 51.74 2.47
C ALA A 275 -9.02 50.59 3.18
N ALA A 276 -8.73 50.66 4.46
CA ALA A 276 -8.12 49.59 5.24
C ALA A 276 -9.02 48.35 5.33
N MET A 277 -10.34 48.54 5.52
CA MET A 277 -11.31 47.43 5.51
C MET A 277 -11.38 46.75 4.15
N ALA A 278 -11.40 47.52 3.05
CA ALA A 278 -11.37 46.97 1.70
C ALA A 278 -10.07 46.18 1.44
N ALA A 279 -8.91 46.73 1.84
CA ALA A 279 -7.62 46.06 1.72
C ALA A 279 -7.57 44.76 2.53
N SER A 280 -8.14 44.70 3.74
CA SER A 280 -8.28 43.49 4.55
C SER A 280 -9.08 42.42 3.81
N SER A 281 -10.25 42.80 3.29
CA SER A 281 -11.11 41.85 2.54
C SER A 281 -10.43 41.31 1.29
N VAL A 282 -9.76 42.15 0.52
CA VAL A 282 -9.01 41.77 -0.67
C VAL A 282 -7.84 40.86 -0.31
N SER A 283 -7.11 41.14 0.76
CA SER A 283 -6.00 40.32 1.23
C SER A 283 -6.44 38.91 1.61
N VAL A 284 -7.52 38.79 2.39
CA VAL A 284 -8.10 37.50 2.80
C VAL A 284 -8.60 36.73 1.60
N LEU A 285 -9.35 37.37 0.69
CA LEU A 285 -9.87 36.71 -0.52
C LEU A 285 -8.73 36.23 -1.43
N SER A 286 -7.75 37.11 -1.68
CA SER A 286 -6.58 36.75 -2.52
C SER A 286 -5.79 35.60 -1.94
N ASN A 287 -5.59 35.57 -0.61
CA ASN A 287 -4.90 34.47 0.05
C ASN A 287 -5.73 33.17 0.03
N ALA A 288 -7.06 33.26 0.23
CA ALA A 288 -7.95 32.11 0.09
C ALA A 288 -7.91 31.50 -1.32
N LEU A 289 -7.88 32.33 -2.36
CA LEU A 289 -7.76 31.86 -3.76
C LEU A 289 -6.43 31.18 -4.06
N ARG A 290 -5.36 31.48 -3.34
CA ARG A 290 -4.06 30.77 -3.47
C ARG A 290 -4.19 29.28 -3.13
N LEU A 291 -5.13 28.90 -2.26
CA LEU A 291 -5.34 27.50 -1.91
C LEU A 291 -5.70 26.64 -3.12
N LYS A 292 -6.40 27.20 -4.13
CA LYS A 292 -6.70 26.49 -5.38
C LYS A 292 -5.46 26.15 -6.24
N ARG A 293 -4.33 26.80 -5.97
CA ARG A 293 -3.06 26.62 -6.71
C ARG A 293 -1.99 25.93 -5.86
N VAL A 294 -2.36 25.39 -4.70
CA VAL A 294 -1.41 24.64 -3.88
C VAL A 294 -1.04 23.37 -4.62
N ASN A 295 0.23 23.27 -4.95
CA ASN A 295 0.80 22.02 -5.44
C ASN A 295 0.95 21.07 -4.26
N ILE A 296 0.33 19.91 -4.34
CA ILE A 296 0.35 18.84 -3.34
C ILE A 296 1.31 17.70 -3.74
N GLU A 297 2.11 17.90 -4.80
CA GLU A 297 3.17 16.97 -5.22
C GLU A 297 4.41 17.00 -4.32
#